data_2104a3cb2db0b323801d83bfa815eafb
#
_entry.id   2104a3cb2db0b323801d83bfa815eafb
#
_cell.length_a   1.000
_cell.length_b   1.000
_cell.length_c   1.000
_cell.angle_alpha   90.00
_cell.angle_beta   90.00
_cell.angle_gamma   90.00
#
_symmetry.space_group_name_H-M   'P 1'
#
loop_
_entity.id
_entity.type
_entity.pdbx_description
1 polymer ?
#
loop_
_entity_poly.entity_id
_entity_poly.type
_entity_poly.pdbx_seq_one_letter_code
_entity_poly.pdbx_strand_id
1 'polypeptide(L)'
;LLQKSQAFWKLLGDRHIFGIVQRVPITFPPVKFRGLLLSGMCVPDLRGSQGTFSFYSTRQDEHGHPTRAGGEQTVLRRQGDRIRTRIVGPDNSLLRAGGRMTLPMTLTVADDRQGVRVEIDGSEPFDLPLRTYSPWIRLVFRPGLRVKVHGLARFYLNAVEPDVELYMTPIHIDPEHPAMPISHPAIYSVYLAKKQGPFATLGLAEDTWALNERVIDEQAFFEQAMAIYEERERMFLDALAQTKKGLLTTVFDTTDRVQHMFYRYLDPTHPANAGKDTSEWADAIPRVYERADALLGKVWSEVERPDTVFMVISDHGFTNFRRGVNLNTWLLENGYLALQEGHETSGDWFEHVDWSRTRAFSLGLTGMFVNRKGREASGTVAEGEEYRALVAELSQKLEALVDPQTGQRAIRKVRATHEVFDGPYRLDAPDLLIGYEGGYRNSWECATGAVTRSVFSDNTRSWSGDHCVDPEIVPGVFFCNRRIATERPRLIDVPLSIVELFGQKRAPYMQGEMIFAGDATVGGSFDPALLDQSGAAPGARADRERDAA
;
A
#
# COMPACT_ATOMS: atom_id res chain seq x y z
N LEU A 1 3.86 -15.07 4.80
CA LEU A 1 3.45 -14.29 5.99
C LEU A 1 3.04 -15.23 7.11
N LEU A 2 3.66 -15.07 8.24
CA LEU A 2 3.40 -15.92 9.38
C LEU A 2 2.62 -15.11 10.43
N GLN A 3 1.30 -14.95 10.22
CA GLN A 3 0.43 -14.43 11.25
C GLN A 3 0.51 -15.35 12.46
N LYS A 4 0.95 -14.85 13.61
CA LYS A 4 1.21 -15.64 14.82
C LYS A 4 0.05 -15.59 15.81
N SER A 5 -0.80 -14.55 15.76
CA SER A 5 -2.03 -14.45 16.54
C SER A 5 -3.26 -14.83 15.71
N GLN A 6 -4.34 -15.18 16.37
CA GLN A 6 -5.62 -15.43 15.73
C GLN A 6 -6.36 -14.12 15.50
N ALA A 7 -6.88 -13.91 14.30
CA ALA A 7 -7.67 -12.74 13.99
C ALA A 7 -8.97 -12.70 14.82
N PHE A 8 -9.38 -11.51 15.27
CA PHE A 8 -10.54 -11.35 16.16
C PHE A 8 -11.86 -11.83 15.52
N TRP A 9 -12.03 -11.67 14.20
CA TRP A 9 -13.20 -12.20 13.49
C TRP A 9 -13.26 -13.72 13.47
N LYS A 10 -12.10 -14.38 13.45
CA LYS A 10 -12.06 -15.85 13.59
C LYS A 10 -12.44 -16.27 15.01
N LEU A 11 -11.95 -15.56 16.03
CA LEU A 11 -12.31 -15.77 17.42
C LEU A 11 -13.84 -15.62 17.62
N LEU A 12 -14.46 -14.60 17.03
CA LEU A 12 -15.90 -14.40 17.02
C LEU A 12 -16.63 -15.54 16.29
N GLY A 13 -16.13 -15.94 15.11
CA GLY A 13 -16.69 -17.04 14.33
C GLY A 13 -16.68 -18.37 15.08
N ASP A 14 -15.60 -18.70 15.79
CA ASP A 14 -15.47 -19.88 16.63
C ASP A 14 -16.50 -19.87 17.79
N ARG A 15 -17.01 -18.68 18.15
CA ARG A 15 -18.05 -18.44 19.16
C ARG A 15 -19.43 -18.19 18.56
N HIS A 16 -19.65 -18.66 17.34
CA HIS A 16 -20.91 -18.59 16.60
C HIS A 16 -21.39 -17.18 16.21
N ILE A 17 -20.54 -16.16 16.27
CA ILE A 17 -20.84 -14.82 15.76
C ILE A 17 -20.42 -14.75 14.29
N PHE A 18 -21.39 -14.51 13.41
CA PHE A 18 -21.13 -14.39 11.97
C PHE A 18 -20.43 -13.08 11.63
N GLY A 19 -19.46 -13.11 10.73
CA GLY A 19 -18.75 -11.93 10.29
C GLY A 19 -18.60 -11.86 8.77
N ILE A 20 -18.65 -10.63 8.24
CA ILE A 20 -18.26 -10.32 6.85
C ILE A 20 -17.01 -9.43 6.94
N VAL A 21 -15.93 -9.87 6.32
CA VAL A 21 -14.63 -9.20 6.35
C VAL A 21 -14.17 -8.97 4.91
N GLN A 22 -14.03 -7.71 4.53
CA GLN A 22 -13.69 -7.34 3.16
C GLN A 22 -12.42 -6.50 3.14
N ARG A 23 -11.44 -6.96 2.37
CA ARG A 23 -10.21 -6.22 2.03
C ARG A 23 -9.31 -5.83 3.19
N VAL A 24 -9.51 -6.41 4.38
CA VAL A 24 -8.59 -6.17 5.51
C VAL A 24 -7.17 -6.61 5.12
N PRO A 25 -6.14 -5.77 5.40
CA PRO A 25 -4.75 -6.09 5.06
C PRO A 25 -4.26 -7.41 5.65
N ILE A 26 -3.31 -8.07 4.94
CA ILE A 26 -2.62 -9.29 5.40
C ILE A 26 -3.59 -10.48 5.64
N THR A 27 -4.67 -10.55 4.88
CA THR A 27 -5.66 -11.65 4.98
C THR A 27 -5.53 -12.69 3.87
N PHE A 28 -4.45 -12.66 3.10
CA PHE A 28 -4.15 -13.70 2.11
C PHE A 28 -3.05 -14.65 2.63
N PRO A 29 -3.22 -15.99 2.48
CA PRO A 29 -4.42 -16.70 2.07
C PRO A 29 -5.55 -16.60 3.11
N PRO A 30 -6.83 -16.66 2.68
CA PRO A 30 -7.98 -16.45 3.56
C PRO A 30 -8.11 -17.53 4.62
N VAL A 31 -8.30 -17.13 5.87
CA VAL A 31 -8.55 -18.06 6.97
C VAL A 31 -9.99 -18.57 6.97
N LYS A 32 -10.19 -19.81 7.38
CA LYS A 32 -11.52 -20.41 7.56
C LYS A 32 -12.13 -19.96 8.90
N PHE A 33 -13.35 -19.46 8.86
CA PHE A 33 -14.13 -19.12 10.05
C PHE A 33 -15.65 -19.11 9.72
N ARG A 34 -16.50 -18.88 10.70
CA ARG A 34 -17.94 -18.75 10.48
C ARG A 34 -18.26 -17.35 9.95
N GLY A 35 -18.11 -17.16 8.66
CA GLY A 35 -18.32 -15.86 8.02
C GLY A 35 -17.90 -15.86 6.56
N LEU A 36 -17.85 -14.66 5.99
CA LEU A 36 -17.38 -14.38 4.63
C LEU A 36 -16.13 -13.53 4.71
N LEU A 37 -15.10 -13.86 3.95
CA LEU A 37 -13.87 -13.08 3.86
C LEU A 37 -13.47 -12.90 2.39
N LEU A 38 -13.23 -11.66 1.99
CA LEU A 38 -12.50 -11.32 0.77
C LEU A 38 -11.13 -10.75 1.16
N SER A 39 -10.06 -11.41 0.75
CA SER A 39 -8.69 -11.01 1.09
C SER A 39 -8.32 -9.63 0.52
N GLY A 40 -7.56 -8.87 1.28
CA GLY A 40 -7.05 -7.55 0.95
C GLY A 40 -5.58 -7.54 0.55
N MET A 41 -4.81 -6.58 1.09
CA MET A 41 -3.37 -6.46 0.85
C MET A 41 -2.65 -7.81 0.97
N CYS A 42 -1.64 -8.03 0.13
CA CYS A 42 -0.88 -9.26 -0.08
C CYS A 42 -1.56 -10.34 -0.95
N VAL A 43 -2.77 -10.12 -1.49
CA VAL A 43 -3.22 -10.94 -2.63
C VAL A 43 -2.30 -10.64 -3.81
N PRO A 44 -1.58 -11.64 -4.36
CA PRO A 44 -0.69 -11.41 -5.49
C PRO A 44 -1.45 -11.21 -6.80
N ASP A 45 -0.76 -10.73 -7.82
CA ASP A 45 -1.21 -10.84 -9.19
C ASP A 45 -1.15 -12.31 -9.69
N LEU A 46 -1.65 -12.58 -10.89
CA LEU A 46 -1.65 -13.93 -11.44
C LEU A 46 -0.22 -14.46 -11.71
N ARG A 47 0.78 -13.59 -11.83
CA ARG A 47 2.20 -13.95 -11.96
C ARG A 47 2.87 -14.28 -10.63
N GLY A 48 2.18 -14.07 -9.51
CA GLY A 48 2.69 -14.30 -8.16
C GLY A 48 3.48 -13.12 -7.59
N SER A 49 3.46 -11.96 -8.24
CA SER A 49 4.08 -10.72 -7.75
C SER A 49 3.08 -9.85 -6.95
N GLN A 50 3.59 -8.77 -6.35
CA GLN A 50 2.74 -7.78 -5.68
C GLN A 50 2.19 -6.70 -6.64
N GLY A 51 2.20 -7.00 -7.93
CA GLY A 51 1.71 -6.18 -9.02
C GLY A 51 2.82 -5.84 -10.01
N THR A 52 2.81 -6.50 -11.17
CA THR A 52 3.73 -6.20 -12.28
C THR A 52 2.92 -5.77 -13.48
N PHE A 53 2.96 -4.48 -13.81
CA PHE A 53 2.30 -3.96 -15.00
C PHE A 53 3.02 -4.38 -16.29
N SER A 54 2.35 -4.25 -17.43
CA SER A 54 2.99 -4.39 -18.74
C SER A 54 2.85 -3.09 -19.54
N PHE A 55 3.95 -2.65 -20.13
CA PHE A 55 3.99 -1.48 -20.98
C PHE A 55 4.47 -1.88 -22.38
N TYR A 56 3.67 -1.54 -23.37
CA TYR A 56 3.92 -1.83 -24.77
C TYR A 56 4.17 -0.52 -25.52
N SER A 57 5.33 -0.35 -26.15
CA SER A 57 5.67 0.88 -26.85
C SER A 57 6.42 0.62 -28.14
N THR A 58 6.09 1.40 -29.20
CA THR A 58 6.91 1.44 -30.43
C THR A 58 8.15 2.29 -30.27
N ARG A 59 8.20 3.14 -29.24
CA ARG A 59 9.35 3.96 -28.89
C ARG A 59 10.50 3.07 -28.42
N GLN A 60 11.66 3.26 -29.01
CA GLN A 60 12.88 2.63 -28.54
C GLN A 60 13.53 3.55 -27.51
N ASP A 61 13.72 3.07 -26.29
CA ASP A 61 14.53 3.80 -25.32
C ASP A 61 15.98 3.81 -25.79
N GLU A 62 16.57 4.99 -25.93
CA GLU A 62 17.95 5.19 -26.37
C GLU A 62 18.99 4.48 -25.47
N HIS A 63 18.59 4.07 -24.28
CA HIS A 63 19.44 3.47 -23.25
C HIS A 63 19.21 1.95 -23.06
N GLY A 64 18.36 1.32 -23.86
CA GLY A 64 18.22 -0.16 -23.93
C GLY A 64 17.79 -0.84 -22.63
N HIS A 65 17.15 -0.14 -21.68
CA HIS A 65 16.66 -0.74 -20.44
C HIS A 65 15.27 -1.37 -20.63
N PRO A 66 15.17 -2.72 -20.66
CA PRO A 66 13.89 -3.41 -20.85
C PRO A 66 13.04 -3.48 -19.57
N THR A 67 13.54 -2.98 -18.44
CA THR A 67 12.87 -3.09 -17.14
C THR A 67 12.60 -1.72 -16.53
N ARG A 68 11.33 -1.42 -16.29
CA ARG A 68 10.88 -0.34 -15.42
C ARG A 68 10.60 -0.92 -14.04
N ALA A 69 10.85 -0.16 -12.99
CA ALA A 69 10.53 -0.62 -11.63
C ALA A 69 9.03 -0.95 -11.52
N GLY A 70 8.70 -2.13 -11.00
CA GLY A 70 7.32 -2.60 -10.88
C GLY A 70 6.63 -3.04 -12.18
N GLY A 71 7.33 -3.07 -13.34
CA GLY A 71 6.72 -3.43 -14.62
C GLY A 71 7.66 -4.04 -15.64
N GLU A 72 7.08 -4.53 -16.72
CA GLU A 72 7.80 -5.08 -17.88
C GLU A 72 7.48 -4.26 -19.14
N GLN A 73 8.52 -3.84 -19.85
CA GLN A 73 8.36 -3.13 -21.12
C GLN A 73 8.54 -4.09 -22.30
N THR A 74 7.65 -4.03 -23.28
CA THR A 74 7.73 -4.74 -24.55
C THR A 74 7.85 -3.74 -25.69
N VAL A 75 8.97 -3.80 -26.42
CA VAL A 75 9.15 -2.98 -27.62
C VAL A 75 8.31 -3.56 -28.75
N LEU A 76 7.43 -2.71 -29.29
CA LEU A 76 6.54 -3.06 -30.40
C LEU A 76 7.20 -2.77 -31.75
N ARG A 77 6.84 -3.56 -32.76
CA ARG A 77 7.21 -3.32 -34.15
C ARG A 77 5.97 -3.06 -34.98
N ARG A 78 5.82 -1.82 -35.44
CA ARG A 78 4.68 -1.39 -36.26
C ARG A 78 4.89 -1.83 -37.71
N GLN A 79 3.86 -2.42 -38.31
CA GLN A 79 3.81 -2.80 -39.73
C GLN A 79 2.54 -2.17 -40.34
N GLY A 80 2.70 -0.95 -40.89
CA GLY A 80 1.55 -0.13 -41.25
C GLY A 80 0.74 0.23 -40.00
N ASP A 81 -0.55 -0.05 -40.01
CA ASP A 81 -1.44 0.21 -38.86
C ASP A 81 -1.60 -1.01 -37.92
N ARG A 82 -0.93 -2.10 -38.24
CA ARG A 82 -1.04 -3.35 -37.48
C ARG A 82 0.24 -3.65 -36.70
N ILE A 83 0.06 -4.04 -35.42
CA ILE A 83 1.13 -4.39 -34.49
C ILE A 83 0.81 -5.76 -33.90
N ARG A 84 1.69 -6.73 -34.05
CA ARG A 84 1.55 -8.05 -33.44
C ARG A 84 2.48 -8.16 -32.25
N THR A 85 1.94 -8.62 -31.15
CA THR A 85 2.67 -8.81 -29.89
C THR A 85 2.06 -9.95 -29.07
N ARG A 86 2.39 -10.02 -27.79
CA ARG A 86 1.85 -11.04 -26.89
C ARG A 86 1.72 -10.48 -25.48
N ILE A 87 0.75 -10.97 -24.73
CA ILE A 87 0.66 -10.79 -23.29
C ILE A 87 1.45 -11.91 -22.63
N VAL A 88 2.37 -11.53 -21.75
CA VAL A 88 3.14 -12.48 -20.94
C VAL A 88 2.36 -12.75 -19.65
N GLY A 89 2.02 -14.00 -19.42
CA GLY A 89 1.26 -14.48 -18.28
C GLY A 89 2.15 -15.10 -17.19
N PRO A 90 1.54 -15.91 -16.30
CA PRO A 90 2.25 -16.63 -15.24
C PRO A 90 3.14 -17.75 -15.79
N ASP A 91 4.01 -18.25 -14.92
CA ASP A 91 4.86 -19.40 -15.23
C ASP A 91 4.01 -20.66 -15.50
N ASN A 92 4.44 -21.44 -16.48
CA ASN A 92 3.83 -22.72 -16.78
C ASN A 92 4.47 -23.84 -15.94
N SER A 93 3.88 -24.14 -14.79
CA SER A 93 4.36 -25.18 -13.87
C SER A 93 4.27 -26.61 -14.43
N LEU A 94 3.59 -26.83 -15.56
CA LEU A 94 3.50 -28.15 -16.21
C LEU A 94 4.69 -28.41 -17.15
N LEU A 95 5.48 -27.41 -17.48
CA LEU A 95 6.67 -27.53 -18.32
C LEU A 95 7.91 -27.77 -17.47
N ARG A 96 8.60 -28.91 -17.67
CA ARG A 96 9.86 -29.24 -16.96
C ARG A 96 10.97 -28.20 -17.22
N ALA A 97 11.01 -27.61 -18.41
CA ALA A 97 11.99 -26.61 -18.79
C ALA A 97 11.65 -25.18 -18.28
N GLY A 98 10.54 -25.03 -17.58
CA GLY A 98 10.02 -23.71 -17.21
C GLY A 98 9.47 -22.94 -18.42
N GLY A 99 9.11 -21.68 -18.19
CA GLY A 99 8.65 -20.75 -19.22
C GLY A 99 7.31 -20.12 -18.87
N ARG A 100 7.13 -18.88 -19.32
CA ARG A 100 5.87 -18.14 -19.10
C ARG A 100 4.84 -18.46 -20.15
N MET A 101 3.58 -18.56 -19.74
CA MET A 101 2.45 -18.63 -20.66
C MET A 101 2.29 -17.31 -21.41
N THR A 102 1.86 -17.36 -22.65
CA THR A 102 1.63 -16.15 -23.45
C THR A 102 0.29 -16.23 -24.19
N LEU A 103 -0.31 -15.06 -24.44
CA LEU A 103 -1.48 -14.91 -25.31
C LEU A 103 -1.11 -14.00 -26.48
N PRO A 104 -1.28 -14.42 -27.74
CA PRO A 104 -1.15 -13.53 -28.88
C PRO A 104 -2.08 -12.32 -28.76
N MET A 105 -1.55 -11.14 -29.06
CA MET A 105 -2.28 -9.87 -29.09
C MET A 105 -1.97 -9.13 -30.39
N THR A 106 -2.98 -8.59 -31.03
CA THR A 106 -2.84 -7.71 -32.19
C THR A 106 -3.49 -6.36 -31.88
N LEU A 107 -2.78 -5.30 -32.17
CA LEU A 107 -3.31 -3.93 -32.14
C LEU A 107 -3.45 -3.46 -33.60
N THR A 108 -4.60 -2.89 -33.93
CA THR A 108 -4.82 -2.24 -35.22
C THR A 108 -5.18 -0.78 -34.94
N VAL A 109 -4.34 0.13 -35.39
CA VAL A 109 -4.54 1.59 -35.20
C VAL A 109 -5.74 2.03 -36.04
N ALA A 110 -6.65 2.78 -35.45
CA ALA A 110 -7.81 3.32 -36.14
C ALA A 110 -7.41 4.39 -37.18
N ASP A 111 -8.16 4.52 -38.24
CA ASP A 111 -7.86 5.45 -39.35
C ASP A 111 -7.78 6.91 -38.88
N ASP A 112 -8.61 7.30 -37.92
CA ASP A 112 -8.67 8.63 -37.32
C ASP A 112 -7.55 8.89 -36.29
N ARG A 113 -6.73 7.88 -35.96
CA ARG A 113 -5.65 7.93 -34.93
C ARG A 113 -6.16 8.23 -33.52
N GLN A 114 -7.46 8.04 -33.24
CA GLN A 114 -8.05 8.28 -31.92
C GLN A 114 -8.21 7.00 -31.08
N GLY A 115 -7.66 5.88 -31.52
CA GLY A 115 -7.77 4.62 -30.81
C GLY A 115 -7.07 3.47 -31.49
N VAL A 116 -7.19 2.32 -30.87
CA VAL A 116 -6.74 1.03 -31.42
C VAL A 116 -7.84 -0.02 -31.22
N ARG A 117 -7.98 -0.92 -32.20
CA ARG A 117 -8.70 -2.16 -32.02
C ARG A 117 -7.76 -3.21 -31.45
N VAL A 118 -8.15 -3.85 -30.37
CA VAL A 118 -7.38 -4.86 -29.65
C VAL A 118 -8.00 -6.23 -29.86
N GLU A 119 -7.22 -7.18 -30.36
CA GLU A 119 -7.59 -8.57 -30.55
C GLU A 119 -6.66 -9.45 -29.69
N ILE A 120 -7.20 -10.21 -28.75
CA ILE A 120 -6.46 -11.12 -27.86
C ILE A 120 -6.99 -12.54 -28.05
N ASP A 121 -6.09 -13.51 -28.19
CA ASP A 121 -6.50 -14.91 -28.35
C ASP A 121 -7.38 -15.40 -27.19
N GLY A 122 -8.57 -15.86 -27.53
CA GLY A 122 -9.55 -16.37 -26.56
C GLY A 122 -10.37 -15.30 -25.83
N SER A 123 -10.31 -14.04 -26.24
CA SER A 123 -11.13 -12.93 -25.76
C SER A 123 -11.89 -12.27 -26.91
N GLU A 124 -13.01 -11.64 -26.60
CA GLU A 124 -13.74 -10.83 -27.60
C GLU A 124 -12.90 -9.60 -27.97
N PRO A 125 -12.79 -9.27 -29.27
CA PRO A 125 -12.13 -8.04 -29.71
C PRO A 125 -12.84 -6.78 -29.18
N PHE A 126 -12.08 -5.74 -28.87
CA PHE A 126 -12.62 -4.48 -28.39
C PHE A 126 -11.88 -3.28 -28.97
N ASP A 127 -12.57 -2.15 -29.06
CA ASP A 127 -12.00 -0.87 -29.45
C ASP A 127 -11.58 -0.14 -28.18
N LEU A 128 -10.37 0.41 -28.18
CA LEU A 128 -9.77 1.15 -27.07
C LEU A 128 -9.47 2.58 -27.53
N PRO A 129 -10.30 3.54 -27.11
CA PRO A 129 -10.06 4.94 -27.40
C PRO A 129 -8.80 5.47 -26.70
N LEU A 130 -8.20 6.51 -27.29
CA LEU A 130 -7.08 7.24 -26.71
C LEU A 130 -7.47 7.77 -25.31
N ARG A 131 -6.55 7.68 -24.36
CA ARG A 131 -6.70 8.21 -23.00
C ARG A 131 -7.91 7.64 -22.23
N THR A 132 -8.23 6.38 -22.44
CA THR A 132 -9.38 5.71 -21.84
C THR A 132 -9.01 4.31 -21.36
N TYR A 133 -9.57 3.87 -20.22
CA TYR A 133 -9.46 2.48 -19.77
C TYR A 133 -10.46 1.58 -20.49
N SER A 134 -10.03 0.38 -20.85
CA SER A 134 -10.93 -0.70 -21.24
C SER A 134 -11.79 -1.14 -20.04
N PRO A 135 -12.93 -1.83 -20.26
CA PRO A 135 -13.52 -2.70 -19.25
C PRO A 135 -12.49 -3.74 -18.76
N TRP A 136 -12.86 -4.51 -17.72
CA TRP A 136 -12.10 -5.69 -17.34
C TRP A 136 -12.12 -6.73 -18.46
N ILE A 137 -10.96 -7.08 -19.02
CA ILE A 137 -10.79 -8.07 -20.07
C ILE A 137 -10.35 -9.39 -19.44
N ARG A 138 -11.07 -10.46 -19.75
CA ARG A 138 -10.70 -11.81 -19.29
C ARG A 138 -9.60 -12.39 -20.17
N LEU A 139 -8.54 -12.87 -19.52
CA LEU A 139 -7.38 -13.51 -20.14
C LEU A 139 -7.38 -14.99 -19.75
N VAL A 140 -7.36 -15.89 -20.74
CA VAL A 140 -7.45 -17.34 -20.49
C VAL A 140 -6.19 -18.03 -20.99
N PHE A 141 -5.26 -18.31 -20.09
CA PHE A 141 -4.05 -19.05 -20.38
C PHE A 141 -4.30 -20.56 -20.36
N ARG A 142 -3.63 -21.29 -21.24
CA ARG A 142 -3.76 -22.74 -21.39
C ARG A 142 -2.41 -23.44 -21.20
N PRO A 143 -2.03 -23.80 -19.96
CA PRO A 143 -0.75 -24.45 -19.69
C PRO A 143 -0.63 -25.86 -20.27
N GLY A 144 -1.74 -26.50 -20.54
CA GLY A 144 -1.82 -27.86 -21.10
C GLY A 144 -3.24 -28.27 -21.47
N LEU A 145 -3.39 -29.51 -21.93
CA LEU A 145 -4.68 -30.04 -22.30
C LEU A 145 -5.69 -29.96 -21.12
N ARG A 146 -6.84 -29.33 -21.34
CA ARG A 146 -7.97 -29.20 -20.40
C ARG A 146 -7.72 -28.33 -19.15
N VAL A 147 -6.52 -27.73 -18.98
CA VAL A 147 -6.25 -26.81 -17.88
C VAL A 147 -6.37 -25.38 -18.39
N LYS A 148 -7.10 -24.55 -17.66
CA LYS A 148 -7.24 -23.11 -17.92
C LYS A 148 -6.85 -22.34 -16.67
N VAL A 149 -6.10 -21.25 -16.85
CA VAL A 149 -5.77 -20.29 -15.80
C VAL A 149 -6.35 -18.95 -16.22
N HIS A 150 -7.23 -18.41 -15.38
CA HIS A 150 -8.01 -17.22 -15.69
C HIS A 150 -7.46 -16.00 -14.99
N GLY A 151 -7.30 -14.91 -15.73
CA GLY A 151 -6.90 -13.61 -15.22
C GLY A 151 -7.80 -12.50 -15.74
N LEU A 152 -7.67 -11.33 -15.12
CA LEU A 152 -8.32 -10.08 -15.53
C LEU A 152 -7.27 -8.99 -15.70
N ALA A 153 -7.40 -8.17 -16.74
CA ALA A 153 -6.59 -6.96 -16.89
C ALA A 153 -7.44 -5.83 -17.49
N ARG A 154 -7.00 -4.59 -17.27
CA ARG A 154 -7.50 -3.41 -17.99
C ARG A 154 -6.36 -2.83 -18.81
N PHE A 155 -6.72 -2.22 -19.92
CA PHE A 155 -5.79 -1.57 -20.84
C PHE A 155 -6.05 -0.08 -20.87
N TYR A 156 -4.99 0.72 -21.01
CA TYR A 156 -5.09 2.16 -21.19
C TYR A 156 -4.16 2.59 -22.33
N LEU A 157 -4.72 3.31 -23.30
CA LEU A 157 -3.97 3.76 -24.46
C LEU A 157 -3.44 5.18 -24.21
N ASN A 158 -2.14 5.29 -23.96
CA ASN A 158 -1.50 6.58 -23.68
C ASN A 158 -1.35 7.45 -24.93
N ALA A 159 -0.90 6.82 -26.03
CA ALA A 159 -0.60 7.50 -27.30
C ALA A 159 -0.79 6.56 -28.48
N VAL A 160 -1.01 7.17 -29.66
CA VAL A 160 -1.08 6.49 -30.96
C VAL A 160 -0.03 7.03 -31.93
N GLU A 161 0.31 8.32 -31.82
CA GLU A 161 1.31 9.04 -32.62
C GLU A 161 2.18 9.92 -31.72
N PRO A 162 3.48 10.12 -31.97
CA PRO A 162 4.25 9.44 -33.04
C PRO A 162 4.47 7.95 -32.74
N ASP A 163 4.35 7.55 -31.48
CA ASP A 163 4.51 6.18 -31.01
C ASP A 163 3.20 5.64 -30.45
N VAL A 164 2.98 4.35 -30.62
CA VAL A 164 1.89 3.64 -29.95
C VAL A 164 2.39 3.28 -28.54
N GLU A 165 1.69 3.75 -27.51
CA GLU A 165 2.00 3.46 -26.12
C GLU A 165 0.75 2.92 -25.41
N LEU A 166 0.82 1.66 -24.99
CA LEU A 166 -0.26 0.93 -24.34
C LEU A 166 0.20 0.42 -22.98
N TYR A 167 -0.51 0.83 -21.95
CA TYR A 167 -0.39 0.27 -20.60
C TYR A 167 -1.40 -0.84 -20.38
N MET A 168 -1.00 -1.89 -19.69
CA MET A 168 -1.88 -2.95 -19.19
C MET A 168 -1.62 -3.12 -17.69
N THR A 169 -2.69 -3.14 -16.89
CA THR A 169 -2.59 -3.39 -15.44
C THR A 169 -1.88 -4.71 -15.16
N PRO A 170 -1.35 -4.92 -13.93
CA PRO A 170 -1.04 -6.28 -13.48
C PRO A 170 -2.19 -7.23 -13.78
N ILE A 171 -1.90 -8.49 -14.04
CA ILE A 171 -2.94 -9.49 -14.34
C ILE A 171 -3.56 -9.95 -13.04
N HIS A 172 -4.74 -9.46 -12.73
CA HIS A 172 -5.50 -9.85 -11.55
C HIS A 172 -5.97 -11.30 -11.63
N ILE A 173 -6.16 -11.96 -10.50
CA ILE A 173 -6.80 -13.27 -10.41
C ILE A 173 -8.28 -13.09 -10.76
N ASP A 174 -8.83 -13.87 -11.71
CA ASP A 174 -10.26 -13.81 -12.04
C ASP A 174 -11.10 -14.27 -10.82
N PRO A 175 -11.95 -13.42 -10.23
CA PRO A 175 -12.73 -13.78 -9.05
C PRO A 175 -13.79 -14.84 -9.29
N GLU A 176 -14.20 -15.08 -10.55
CA GLU A 176 -15.12 -16.16 -10.91
C GLU A 176 -14.41 -17.52 -11.05
N HIS A 177 -13.13 -17.51 -11.43
CA HIS A 177 -12.32 -18.71 -11.64
C HIS A 177 -10.94 -18.55 -10.98
N PRO A 178 -10.89 -18.33 -9.65
CA PRO A 178 -9.66 -17.95 -8.99
C PRO A 178 -8.63 -19.09 -9.01
N ALA A 179 -7.45 -18.78 -9.55
CA ALA A 179 -6.31 -19.72 -9.59
C ALA A 179 -5.75 -20.02 -8.18
N MET A 180 -5.99 -19.12 -7.24
CA MET A 180 -5.66 -19.26 -5.82
C MET A 180 -6.85 -18.80 -4.97
N PRO A 181 -7.07 -19.36 -3.77
CA PRO A 181 -8.18 -18.93 -2.92
C PRO A 181 -7.97 -17.47 -2.46
N ILE A 182 -8.83 -16.56 -2.92
CA ILE A 182 -8.85 -15.14 -2.53
C ILE A 182 -10.00 -14.81 -1.59
N SER A 183 -10.86 -15.77 -1.31
CA SER A 183 -11.99 -15.60 -0.40
C SER A 183 -12.30 -16.85 0.43
N HIS A 184 -12.97 -16.66 1.55
CA HIS A 184 -13.56 -17.74 2.35
C HIS A 184 -15.06 -17.46 2.60
N PRO A 185 -15.94 -18.42 2.29
CA PRO A 185 -15.70 -19.60 1.45
C PRO A 185 -15.30 -19.21 0.02
N ALA A 186 -14.72 -20.14 -0.74
CA ALA A 186 -14.22 -19.84 -2.09
C ALA A 186 -15.32 -19.29 -3.03
N ILE A 187 -16.58 -19.65 -2.80
CA ILE A 187 -17.73 -19.15 -3.57
C ILE A 187 -18.00 -17.65 -3.35
N TYR A 188 -17.44 -17.01 -2.30
CA TYR A 188 -17.75 -15.63 -1.99
C TYR A 188 -17.21 -14.65 -3.04
N SER A 189 -16.00 -14.86 -3.55
CA SER A 189 -15.49 -14.05 -4.67
C SER A 189 -16.30 -14.22 -5.94
N VAL A 190 -16.76 -15.46 -6.19
CA VAL A 190 -17.65 -15.76 -7.33
C VAL A 190 -18.99 -15.05 -7.18
N TYR A 191 -19.58 -15.08 -5.99
CA TYR A 191 -20.82 -14.37 -5.69
C TYR A 191 -20.68 -12.86 -5.98
N LEU A 192 -19.63 -12.23 -5.46
CA LEU A 192 -19.38 -10.81 -5.68
C LEU A 192 -19.23 -10.48 -7.17
N ALA A 193 -18.45 -11.28 -7.90
CA ALA A 193 -18.26 -11.08 -9.33
C ALA A 193 -19.55 -11.28 -10.15
N LYS A 194 -20.39 -12.23 -9.76
CA LYS A 194 -21.72 -12.41 -10.40
C LYS A 194 -22.69 -11.28 -10.08
N LYS A 195 -22.59 -10.71 -8.87
CA LYS A 195 -23.47 -9.64 -8.40
C LYS A 195 -23.16 -8.29 -9.05
N GLN A 196 -21.88 -7.93 -9.16
CA GLN A 196 -21.45 -6.58 -9.56
C GLN A 196 -20.53 -6.52 -10.78
N GLY A 197 -20.19 -7.64 -11.37
CA GLY A 197 -19.21 -7.75 -12.44
C GLY A 197 -17.79 -8.03 -11.93
N PRO A 198 -16.82 -8.19 -12.84
CA PRO A 198 -15.41 -8.34 -12.52
C PRO A 198 -14.89 -7.16 -11.67
N PHE A 199 -13.91 -7.41 -10.82
CA PHE A 199 -13.34 -6.41 -9.93
C PHE A 199 -11.86 -6.65 -9.67
N ALA A 200 -11.17 -5.63 -9.16
CA ALA A 200 -9.76 -5.67 -8.79
C ALA A 200 -9.51 -6.63 -7.61
N THR A 201 -8.77 -7.70 -7.85
CA THR A 201 -8.45 -8.72 -6.83
C THR A 201 -7.04 -8.58 -6.27
N LEU A 202 -6.12 -7.92 -6.97
CA LEU A 202 -4.78 -7.62 -6.49
C LEU A 202 -4.85 -6.89 -5.14
N GLY A 203 -3.96 -7.22 -4.21
CA GLY A 203 -3.93 -6.65 -2.88
C GLY A 203 -3.68 -5.14 -2.87
N LEU A 204 -2.77 -4.67 -3.71
CA LEU A 204 -2.47 -3.26 -3.99
C LEU A 204 -2.86 -2.99 -5.45
N ALA A 205 -4.12 -2.69 -5.68
CA ALA A 205 -4.70 -2.69 -7.02
C ALA A 205 -4.46 -1.40 -7.80
N GLU A 206 -4.33 -0.27 -7.10
CA GLU A 206 -3.97 1.01 -7.70
C GLU A 206 -2.49 1.01 -8.05
N ASP A 207 -2.16 1.19 -9.33
CA ASP A 207 -0.80 0.98 -9.84
C ASP A 207 0.11 2.20 -9.61
N THR A 208 0.60 2.32 -8.38
CA THR A 208 1.52 3.39 -7.98
C THR A 208 2.86 3.32 -8.72
N TRP A 209 3.31 2.13 -9.11
CA TRP A 209 4.54 1.98 -9.88
C TRP A 209 4.41 2.51 -11.29
N ALA A 210 3.28 2.25 -11.97
CA ALA A 210 3.06 2.77 -13.32
C ALA A 210 3.08 4.31 -13.35
N LEU A 211 2.52 4.98 -12.32
CA LEU A 211 2.61 6.43 -12.20
C LEU A 211 4.03 6.90 -11.82
N ASN A 212 4.72 6.21 -10.92
CA ASN A 212 6.10 6.53 -10.55
C ASN A 212 7.07 6.48 -11.73
N GLU A 213 6.90 5.46 -12.59
CA GLU A 213 7.71 5.25 -13.78
C GLU A 213 7.21 6.05 -15.00
N ARG A 214 6.20 6.92 -14.82
CA ARG A 214 5.61 7.74 -15.89
C ARG A 214 5.09 6.92 -17.07
N VAL A 215 4.62 5.71 -16.79
CA VAL A 215 3.94 4.85 -17.76
C VAL A 215 2.48 5.26 -17.91
N ILE A 216 1.87 5.73 -16.84
CA ILE A 216 0.58 6.44 -16.84
C ILE A 216 0.79 7.80 -16.17
N ASP A 217 -0.11 8.73 -16.43
CA ASP A 217 -0.11 10.03 -15.80
C ASP A 217 -1.09 10.11 -14.61
N GLU A 218 -1.18 11.27 -14.00
CA GLU A 218 -2.02 11.54 -12.84
C GLU A 218 -3.50 11.29 -13.13
N GLN A 219 -3.98 11.67 -14.34
CA GLN A 219 -5.37 11.46 -14.75
C GLN A 219 -5.70 9.96 -14.82
N ALA A 220 -4.87 9.19 -15.49
CA ALA A 220 -5.06 7.75 -15.62
C ALA A 220 -5.01 7.03 -14.27
N PHE A 221 -4.07 7.42 -13.39
CA PHE A 221 -3.98 6.84 -12.05
C PHE A 221 -5.20 7.19 -11.20
N PHE A 222 -5.64 8.46 -11.19
CA PHE A 222 -6.77 8.89 -10.39
C PHE A 222 -8.08 8.24 -10.85
N GLU A 223 -8.27 8.12 -12.17
CA GLU A 223 -9.41 7.40 -12.77
C GLU A 223 -9.40 5.91 -12.35
N GLN A 224 -8.25 5.25 -12.40
CA GLN A 224 -8.10 3.87 -11.93
C GLN A 224 -8.45 3.74 -10.43
N ALA A 225 -7.92 4.64 -9.60
CA ALA A 225 -8.14 4.64 -8.16
C ALA A 225 -9.62 4.82 -7.81
N MET A 226 -10.30 5.75 -8.46
CA MET A 226 -11.73 6.01 -8.24
C MET A 226 -12.60 4.85 -8.74
N ALA A 227 -12.25 4.21 -9.85
CA ALA A 227 -12.97 3.02 -10.32
C ALA A 227 -12.84 1.85 -9.31
N ILE A 228 -11.67 1.65 -8.74
CA ILE A 228 -11.44 0.64 -7.69
C ILE A 228 -12.21 1.01 -6.41
N TYR A 229 -12.24 2.29 -6.02
CA TYR A 229 -13.06 2.75 -4.89
C TYR A 229 -14.54 2.41 -5.09
N GLU A 230 -15.10 2.64 -6.28
CA GLU A 230 -16.49 2.29 -6.61
C GLU A 230 -16.78 0.79 -6.51
N GLU A 231 -15.86 -0.06 -6.94
CA GLU A 231 -15.99 -1.51 -6.76
C GLU A 231 -16.12 -1.87 -5.28
N ARG A 232 -15.30 -1.28 -4.42
CA ARG A 232 -15.31 -1.50 -2.96
C ARG A 232 -16.57 -0.93 -2.30
N GLU A 233 -17.02 0.26 -2.75
CA GLU A 233 -18.28 0.86 -2.29
C GLU A 233 -19.46 -0.09 -2.54
N ARG A 234 -19.56 -0.65 -3.76
CA ARG A 234 -20.61 -1.62 -4.10
C ARG A 234 -20.54 -2.89 -3.24
N MET A 235 -19.34 -3.42 -2.99
CA MET A 235 -19.15 -4.58 -2.11
C MET A 235 -19.58 -4.29 -0.67
N PHE A 236 -19.21 -3.14 -0.15
CA PHE A 236 -19.56 -2.71 1.21
C PHE A 236 -21.08 -2.56 1.37
N LEU A 237 -21.74 -1.86 0.43
CA LEU A 237 -23.19 -1.66 0.46
C LEU A 237 -23.96 -2.99 0.34
N ASP A 238 -23.52 -3.92 -0.50
CA ASP A 238 -24.08 -5.27 -0.59
C ASP A 238 -23.91 -6.03 0.73
N ALA A 239 -22.74 -5.99 1.34
CA ALA A 239 -22.48 -6.63 2.62
C ALA A 239 -23.31 -6.00 3.77
N LEU A 240 -23.45 -4.68 3.79
CA LEU A 240 -24.26 -3.96 4.78
C LEU A 240 -25.73 -4.38 4.68
N ALA A 241 -26.30 -4.41 3.48
CA ALA A 241 -27.69 -4.83 3.26
C ALA A 241 -27.97 -6.27 3.72
N GLN A 242 -26.96 -7.15 3.68
CA GLN A 242 -27.07 -8.55 4.14
C GLN A 242 -26.80 -8.72 5.64
N THR A 243 -26.12 -7.76 6.28
CA THR A 243 -25.72 -7.86 7.69
C THR A 243 -26.89 -7.47 8.61
N LYS A 244 -27.58 -8.46 9.13
CA LYS A 244 -28.68 -8.24 10.11
C LYS A 244 -28.19 -8.32 11.55
N LYS A 245 -27.16 -9.12 11.83
CA LYS A 245 -26.54 -9.31 13.12
C LYS A 245 -25.12 -9.86 12.93
N GLY A 246 -24.19 -9.40 13.73
CA GLY A 246 -22.81 -9.87 13.70
C GLY A 246 -21.81 -8.75 13.37
N LEU A 247 -20.72 -9.08 12.72
CA LEU A 247 -19.62 -8.18 12.38
C LEU A 247 -19.62 -7.86 10.88
N LEU A 248 -19.49 -6.59 10.52
CA LEU A 248 -19.07 -6.16 9.17
C LEU A 248 -17.82 -5.31 9.29
N THR A 249 -16.77 -5.67 8.57
CA THR A 249 -15.52 -4.90 8.47
C THR A 249 -15.12 -4.78 7.01
N THR A 250 -14.91 -3.55 6.53
CA THR A 250 -14.46 -3.27 5.16
C THR A 250 -13.34 -2.24 5.19
N VAL A 251 -12.31 -2.45 4.38
CA VAL A 251 -11.19 -1.52 4.22
C VAL A 251 -11.24 -0.86 2.85
N PHE A 252 -11.04 0.47 2.85
CA PHE A 252 -10.92 1.33 1.67
C PHE A 252 -9.49 1.88 1.63
N ASP A 253 -8.62 1.26 0.86
CA ASP A 253 -7.19 1.66 0.77
C ASP A 253 -6.94 2.73 -0.30
N THR A 254 -7.95 3.19 -1.03
CA THR A 254 -7.80 4.25 -2.05
C THR A 254 -7.38 5.59 -1.45
N THR A 255 -7.82 5.92 -0.22
CA THR A 255 -7.37 7.13 0.49
C THR A 255 -5.87 7.12 0.71
N ASP A 256 -5.31 5.97 1.11
CA ASP A 256 -3.88 5.74 1.27
C ASP A 256 -3.15 5.90 -0.09
N ARG A 257 -3.63 5.23 -1.14
CA ARG A 257 -2.99 5.25 -2.47
C ARG A 257 -2.95 6.65 -3.07
N VAL A 258 -4.04 7.39 -2.98
CA VAL A 258 -4.09 8.76 -3.51
C VAL A 258 -3.20 9.69 -2.69
N GLN A 259 -3.14 9.56 -1.36
CA GLN A 259 -2.23 10.37 -0.55
C GLN A 259 -0.76 10.07 -0.87
N HIS A 260 -0.36 8.82 -1.06
CA HIS A 260 1.00 8.51 -1.51
C HIS A 260 1.38 9.24 -2.79
N MET A 261 0.49 9.31 -3.78
CA MET A 261 0.82 9.81 -5.11
C MET A 261 0.57 11.31 -5.30
N PHE A 262 -0.37 11.90 -4.56
CA PHE A 262 -0.82 13.29 -4.78
C PHE A 262 -0.45 14.25 -3.64
N TYR A 263 0.23 13.82 -2.60
CA TYR A 263 0.55 14.70 -1.46
C TYR A 263 1.40 15.92 -1.88
N ARG A 264 2.26 15.77 -2.87
CA ARG A 264 3.07 16.87 -3.43
C ARG A 264 2.24 18.04 -3.95
N TYR A 265 1.01 17.82 -4.37
CA TYR A 265 0.13 18.86 -4.89
C TYR A 265 -0.44 19.76 -3.78
N LEU A 266 -0.35 19.33 -2.51
CA LEU A 266 -0.60 20.16 -1.34
C LEU A 266 0.61 21.05 -0.97
N ASP A 267 1.77 20.81 -1.57
CA ASP A 267 3.01 21.53 -1.33
C ASP A 267 3.66 21.95 -2.65
N PRO A 268 3.39 23.18 -3.12
CA PRO A 268 3.95 23.67 -4.38
C PRO A 268 5.49 23.67 -4.43
N THR A 269 6.14 23.67 -3.25
CA THR A 269 7.62 23.68 -3.14
C THR A 269 8.23 22.28 -3.09
N HIS A 270 7.43 21.23 -3.25
CA HIS A 270 7.94 19.86 -3.26
C HIS A 270 8.92 19.64 -4.42
N PRO A 271 10.07 18.96 -4.20
CA PRO A 271 11.10 18.76 -5.24
C PRO A 271 10.57 18.12 -6.54
N ALA A 272 9.59 17.22 -6.44
CA ALA A 272 8.96 16.59 -7.61
C ALA A 272 8.11 17.54 -8.47
N ASN A 273 7.81 18.75 -7.98
CA ASN A 273 7.00 19.78 -8.66
C ASN A 273 7.84 20.83 -9.40
N ALA A 274 9.16 20.74 -9.37
CA ALA A 274 10.03 21.73 -9.99
C ALA A 274 9.62 21.99 -11.45
N GLY A 275 9.24 23.23 -11.75
CA GLY A 275 8.81 23.67 -13.09
C GLY A 275 7.43 23.17 -13.56
N LYS A 276 6.59 22.63 -12.66
CA LYS A 276 5.26 22.10 -12.99
C LYS A 276 4.14 22.94 -12.39
N ASP A 277 3.02 23.04 -13.09
CA ASP A 277 1.76 23.51 -12.51
C ASP A 277 1.18 22.42 -11.59
N THR A 278 0.85 22.81 -10.37
CA THR A 278 0.28 21.92 -9.36
C THR A 278 -1.20 22.15 -9.12
N SER A 279 -1.80 23.14 -9.77
CA SER A 279 -3.18 23.56 -9.50
C SER A 279 -4.22 22.51 -9.90
N GLU A 280 -3.96 21.77 -10.98
CA GLU A 280 -4.91 20.78 -11.53
C GLU A 280 -5.25 19.65 -10.53
N TRP A 281 -4.29 19.27 -9.66
CA TRP A 281 -4.43 18.14 -8.75
C TRP A 281 -4.43 18.54 -7.27
N ALA A 282 -4.53 19.82 -6.97
CA ALA A 282 -4.53 20.31 -5.59
C ALA A 282 -5.73 19.80 -4.76
N ASP A 283 -6.83 19.45 -5.40
CA ASP A 283 -8.03 18.90 -4.78
C ASP A 283 -8.15 17.37 -4.85
N ALA A 284 -7.17 16.66 -5.41
CA ALA A 284 -7.25 15.20 -5.59
C ALA A 284 -7.50 14.44 -4.27
N ILE A 285 -6.79 14.79 -3.21
CA ILE A 285 -6.99 14.20 -1.88
C ILE A 285 -8.35 14.59 -1.29
N PRO A 286 -8.74 15.87 -1.22
CA PRO A 286 -10.09 16.29 -0.83
C PRO A 286 -11.21 15.52 -1.52
N ARG A 287 -11.15 15.35 -2.84
CA ARG A 287 -12.17 14.62 -3.63
C ARG A 287 -12.38 13.17 -3.16
N VAL A 288 -11.32 12.48 -2.74
CA VAL A 288 -11.44 11.11 -2.20
C VAL A 288 -12.11 11.12 -0.83
N TYR A 289 -11.77 12.10 0.02
CA TYR A 289 -12.40 12.24 1.34
C TYR A 289 -13.87 12.65 1.22
N GLU A 290 -14.23 13.56 0.32
CA GLU A 290 -15.61 13.91 0.02
C GLU A 290 -16.42 12.69 -0.45
N ARG A 291 -15.81 11.83 -1.26
CA ARG A 291 -16.45 10.57 -1.68
C ARG A 291 -16.67 9.63 -0.50
N ALA A 292 -15.70 9.52 0.42
CA ALA A 292 -15.83 8.72 1.62
C ALA A 292 -16.92 9.28 2.56
N ASP A 293 -16.97 10.60 2.74
CA ASP A 293 -18.02 11.27 3.52
C ASP A 293 -19.40 11.05 2.92
N ALA A 294 -19.54 11.17 1.60
CA ALA A 294 -20.79 10.89 0.90
C ALA A 294 -21.25 9.43 1.10
N LEU A 295 -20.31 8.46 1.15
CA LEU A 295 -20.63 7.07 1.49
C LEU A 295 -21.13 6.95 2.93
N LEU A 296 -20.48 7.62 3.89
CA LEU A 296 -20.94 7.66 5.28
C LEU A 296 -22.36 8.22 5.39
N GLY A 297 -22.66 9.31 4.68
CA GLY A 297 -24.02 9.88 4.62
C GLY A 297 -25.06 8.88 4.11
N LYS A 298 -24.70 8.08 3.07
CA LYS A 298 -25.61 7.06 2.53
C LYS A 298 -25.95 5.95 3.53
N VAL A 299 -25.01 5.56 4.37
CA VAL A 299 -25.17 4.43 5.29
C VAL A 299 -25.65 4.84 6.69
N TRP A 300 -25.57 6.12 7.02
CA TRP A 300 -25.84 6.62 8.37
C TRP A 300 -27.20 6.17 8.91
N SER A 301 -28.27 6.32 8.14
CA SER A 301 -29.63 5.93 8.53
C SER A 301 -29.79 4.42 8.80
N GLU A 302 -28.91 3.59 8.24
CA GLU A 302 -28.92 2.14 8.45
C GLU A 302 -28.14 1.72 9.70
N VAL A 303 -27.14 2.50 10.10
CA VAL A 303 -26.23 2.18 11.22
C VAL A 303 -26.53 2.96 12.49
N GLU A 304 -27.30 4.05 12.42
CA GLU A 304 -27.79 4.82 13.57
C GLU A 304 -28.91 4.08 14.29
N ARG A 305 -28.56 2.96 14.89
CA ARG A 305 -29.50 2.10 15.65
C ARG A 305 -28.98 1.87 17.06
N PRO A 306 -29.90 1.71 18.03
CA PRO A 306 -29.50 1.42 19.40
C PRO A 306 -28.62 0.17 19.55
N ASP A 307 -28.76 -0.84 18.75
CA ASP A 307 -28.03 -2.13 18.79
C ASP A 307 -26.85 -2.23 17.84
N THR A 308 -26.45 -1.11 17.21
CA THR A 308 -25.34 -1.07 16.26
C THR A 308 -24.23 -0.15 16.78
N VAL A 309 -23.02 -0.67 16.88
CA VAL A 309 -21.80 0.12 17.04
C VAL A 309 -21.18 0.32 15.66
N PHE A 310 -21.09 1.58 15.25
CA PHE A 310 -20.49 1.97 13.98
C PHE A 310 -19.17 2.71 14.25
N MET A 311 -18.10 2.29 13.56
CA MET A 311 -16.77 2.87 13.71
C MET A 311 -16.18 3.18 12.33
N VAL A 312 -15.56 4.35 12.21
CA VAL A 312 -14.69 4.74 11.09
C VAL A 312 -13.29 4.96 11.67
N ILE A 313 -12.34 4.19 11.21
CA ILE A 313 -10.98 4.21 11.74
C ILE A 313 -9.95 4.25 10.62
N SER A 314 -8.79 4.83 10.89
CA SER A 314 -7.60 4.59 10.08
C SER A 314 -6.48 4.01 10.95
N ASP A 315 -5.56 3.30 10.32
CA ASP A 315 -4.35 2.76 10.96
C ASP A 315 -3.29 3.85 11.18
N HIS A 316 -3.23 4.86 10.31
CA HIS A 316 -2.33 6.02 10.37
C HIS A 316 -2.90 7.21 9.62
N GLY A 317 -2.28 8.38 9.78
CA GLY A 317 -2.41 9.55 8.94
C GLY A 317 -1.29 9.60 7.88
N PHE A 318 -1.03 10.80 7.34
CA PHE A 318 -0.03 11.03 6.29
C PHE A 318 0.77 12.30 6.54
N THR A 319 1.98 12.33 5.98
CA THR A 319 2.81 13.54 5.87
C THR A 319 3.52 13.59 4.54
N ASN A 320 4.08 14.75 4.22
CA ASN A 320 4.89 14.98 3.03
C ASN A 320 6.17 14.14 3.06
N PHE A 321 6.58 13.60 1.91
CA PHE A 321 7.88 12.94 1.71
C PHE A 321 8.71 13.73 0.70
N ARG A 322 9.52 14.64 1.19
CA ARG A 322 10.35 15.55 0.39
C ARG A 322 11.79 15.04 0.18
N ARG A 323 12.36 14.41 1.22
CA ARG A 323 13.77 14.03 1.24
C ARG A 323 13.99 12.60 1.73
N GLY A 324 14.72 11.82 0.95
CA GLY A 324 15.18 10.50 1.31
C GLY A 324 16.43 10.57 2.21
N VAL A 325 16.48 9.69 3.22
CA VAL A 325 17.63 9.52 4.11
C VAL A 325 18.23 8.13 3.88
N ASN A 326 19.48 8.04 3.45
CA ASN A 326 20.17 6.76 3.35
C ASN A 326 20.97 6.49 4.62
N LEU A 327 20.39 5.73 5.54
CA LEU A 327 21.03 5.38 6.81
C LEU A 327 22.23 4.44 6.64
N ASN A 328 22.28 3.63 5.57
CA ASN A 328 23.46 2.78 5.32
C ASN A 328 24.67 3.63 4.89
N THR A 329 24.45 4.69 4.13
CA THR A 329 25.49 5.67 3.82
C THR A 329 25.97 6.37 5.08
N TRP A 330 25.04 6.80 5.95
CA TRP A 330 25.40 7.41 7.23
C TRP A 330 26.19 6.44 8.13
N LEU A 331 25.79 5.16 8.18
CA LEU A 331 26.51 4.12 8.93
C LEU A 331 27.92 3.89 8.37
N LEU A 332 28.11 3.93 7.04
CA LEU A 332 29.43 3.85 6.41
C LEU A 332 30.31 5.04 6.80
N GLU A 333 29.80 6.27 6.67
CA GLU A 333 30.54 7.51 7.00
C GLU A 333 30.94 7.58 8.47
N ASN A 334 30.17 6.95 9.37
CA ASN A 334 30.43 6.91 10.81
C ASN A 334 31.16 5.63 11.30
N GLY A 335 31.57 4.75 10.38
CA GLY A 335 32.37 3.56 10.69
C GLY A 335 31.58 2.39 11.32
N TYR A 336 30.27 2.37 11.21
CA TYR A 336 29.41 1.26 11.66
C TYR A 336 29.15 0.23 10.58
N LEU A 337 29.24 0.61 9.31
CA LEU A 337 29.15 -0.25 8.15
C LEU A 337 30.46 -0.17 7.38
N ALA A 338 30.89 -1.26 6.79
CA ALA A 338 32.09 -1.32 5.96
C ALA A 338 31.76 -1.92 4.60
N LEU A 339 32.43 -1.42 3.57
CA LEU A 339 32.40 -2.01 2.24
C LEU A 339 33.67 -2.82 1.98
N GLN A 340 33.58 -3.74 1.01
CA GLN A 340 34.71 -4.49 0.49
C GLN A 340 35.70 -3.53 -0.19
N GLU A 341 36.96 -3.91 -0.24
CA GLU A 341 38.03 -3.09 -0.82
C GLU A 341 37.74 -2.70 -2.27
N GLY A 342 37.95 -1.44 -2.60
CA GLY A 342 37.72 -0.88 -3.95
C GLY A 342 36.28 -0.39 -4.20
N HIS A 343 35.37 -0.47 -3.21
CA HIS A 343 34.00 0.01 -3.35
C HIS A 343 33.73 1.22 -2.48
N GLU A 344 33.11 2.26 -3.04
CA GLU A 344 32.63 3.46 -2.35
C GLU A 344 31.11 3.44 -2.12
N THR A 345 30.38 2.62 -2.88
CA THR A 345 28.93 2.43 -2.81
C THR A 345 28.59 0.95 -2.90
N SER A 346 27.38 0.58 -2.55
CA SER A 346 26.88 -0.78 -2.79
C SER A 346 25.54 -0.75 -3.55
N GLY A 347 25.27 -1.81 -4.28
CA GLY A 347 23.95 -2.06 -4.87
C GLY A 347 22.93 -2.58 -3.85
N ASP A 348 21.75 -2.94 -4.35
CA ASP A 348 20.67 -3.54 -3.56
C ASP A 348 21.15 -4.81 -2.84
N TRP A 349 20.48 -5.12 -1.73
CA TRP A 349 20.72 -6.33 -0.95
C TRP A 349 22.15 -6.44 -0.41
N PHE A 350 22.76 -5.29 -0.09
CA PHE A 350 24.10 -5.21 0.52
C PHE A 350 25.22 -5.81 -0.34
N GLU A 351 25.17 -5.66 -1.66
CA GLU A 351 26.01 -6.35 -2.64
C GLU A 351 27.51 -6.34 -2.30
N HIS A 352 28.06 -5.24 -1.81
CA HIS A 352 29.48 -5.09 -1.54
C HIS A 352 29.78 -4.80 -0.05
N VAL A 353 28.87 -5.17 0.85
CA VAL A 353 29.09 -4.98 2.29
C VAL A 353 30.09 -6.02 2.84
N ASP A 354 31.05 -5.53 3.61
CA ASP A 354 31.96 -6.37 4.40
C ASP A 354 31.34 -6.65 5.78
N TRP A 355 30.66 -7.77 5.89
CA TRP A 355 29.96 -8.17 7.10
C TRP A 355 30.91 -8.44 8.30
N SER A 356 32.18 -8.76 8.05
CA SER A 356 33.17 -9.03 9.13
C SER A 356 33.57 -7.76 9.88
N ARG A 357 33.35 -6.58 9.26
CA ARG A 357 33.67 -5.26 9.82
C ARG A 357 32.43 -4.40 10.07
N THR A 358 31.25 -4.86 9.65
CA THR A 358 29.98 -4.16 9.82
C THR A 358 29.38 -4.45 11.20
N ARG A 359 29.01 -3.39 11.93
CA ARG A 359 28.40 -3.45 13.27
C ARG A 359 26.88 -3.20 13.25
N ALA A 360 26.39 -2.40 12.29
CA ALA A 360 24.97 -2.10 12.13
C ALA A 360 24.62 -1.88 10.65
N PHE A 361 23.37 -2.14 10.30
CA PHE A 361 22.82 -1.94 8.95
C PHE A 361 21.33 -1.61 8.99
N SER A 362 20.81 -0.90 7.98
CA SER A 362 19.40 -0.56 7.83
C SER A 362 18.79 -1.35 6.68
N LEU A 363 17.59 -1.91 6.91
CA LEU A 363 16.81 -2.65 5.92
C LEU A 363 15.32 -2.38 6.12
N GLY A 364 14.59 -2.23 5.03
CA GLY A 364 13.17 -1.84 5.07
C GLY A 364 13.00 -0.35 5.35
N LEU A 365 11.80 0.05 5.75
CA LEU A 365 11.44 1.47 5.79
C LEU A 365 11.82 2.19 7.10
N THR A 366 11.86 1.47 8.22
CA THR A 366 12.10 2.06 9.55
C THR A 366 13.04 1.24 10.42
N GLY A 367 13.51 0.09 9.94
CA GLY A 367 14.31 -0.83 10.74
C GLY A 367 15.82 -0.59 10.65
N MET A 368 16.50 -0.60 11.79
CA MET A 368 17.95 -0.71 11.86
C MET A 368 18.33 -1.91 12.73
N PHE A 369 19.27 -2.68 12.24
CA PHE A 369 19.74 -3.92 12.85
C PHE A 369 21.17 -3.77 13.32
N VAL A 370 21.46 -4.29 14.51
CA VAL A 370 22.83 -4.50 14.99
C VAL A 370 23.29 -5.88 14.49
N ASN A 371 24.47 -5.95 13.92
CA ASN A 371 25.07 -7.20 13.43
C ASN A 371 25.54 -8.07 14.61
N ARG A 372 24.60 -8.78 15.26
CA ARG A 372 24.78 -9.47 16.55
C ARG A 372 25.39 -10.85 16.38
N LYS A 373 26.36 -11.20 17.24
CA LYS A 373 26.87 -12.58 17.35
C LYS A 373 25.76 -13.52 17.80
N GLY A 374 25.61 -14.62 17.08
CA GLY A 374 24.60 -15.64 17.37
C GLY A 374 23.21 -15.42 16.75
N ARG A 375 22.94 -14.22 16.16
CA ARG A 375 21.74 -13.96 15.37
C ARG A 375 22.07 -13.87 13.88
N GLU A 376 23.00 -12.99 13.49
CA GLU A 376 23.49 -12.88 12.13
C GLU A 376 24.64 -13.84 11.86
N ALA A 377 24.71 -14.36 10.62
CA ALA A 377 25.74 -15.34 10.22
C ALA A 377 27.17 -14.84 10.42
N SER A 378 27.42 -13.54 10.23
CA SER A 378 28.71 -12.88 10.41
C SER A 378 28.65 -11.80 11.49
N GLY A 379 27.93 -12.08 12.57
CA GLY A 379 27.75 -11.15 13.67
C GLY A 379 29.06 -10.69 14.31
N THR A 380 29.20 -9.38 14.49
CA THR A 380 30.41 -8.74 15.03
C THR A 380 30.24 -8.25 16.48
N VAL A 381 29.00 -7.87 16.85
CA VAL A 381 28.69 -7.25 18.14
C VAL A 381 28.27 -8.33 19.16
N ALA A 382 28.95 -8.38 20.31
CA ALA A 382 28.61 -9.30 21.39
C ALA A 382 27.34 -8.85 22.13
N GLU A 383 26.60 -9.84 22.61
CA GLU A 383 25.45 -9.60 23.50
C GLU A 383 25.90 -8.93 24.82
N GLY A 384 24.97 -8.26 25.47
CA GLY A 384 25.19 -7.66 26.78
C GLY A 384 25.61 -6.20 26.71
N GLU A 385 26.76 -5.84 27.27
CA GLU A 385 27.16 -4.43 27.42
C GLU A 385 27.52 -3.78 26.09
N GLU A 386 28.26 -4.47 25.23
CA GLU A 386 28.63 -3.96 23.91
C GLU A 386 27.41 -3.64 23.05
N TYR A 387 26.43 -4.53 23.02
CA TYR A 387 25.16 -4.33 22.32
C TYR A 387 24.40 -3.12 22.87
N ARG A 388 24.22 -3.03 24.20
CA ARG A 388 23.48 -1.92 24.82
C ARG A 388 24.18 -0.58 24.59
N ALA A 389 25.50 -0.55 24.70
CA ALA A 389 26.29 0.68 24.44
C ALA A 389 26.14 1.13 22.99
N LEU A 390 26.21 0.21 22.01
CA LEU A 390 26.03 0.54 20.60
C LEU A 390 24.61 1.03 20.29
N VAL A 391 23.57 0.39 20.84
CA VAL A 391 22.17 0.82 20.68
C VAL A 391 21.99 2.25 21.22
N ALA A 392 22.51 2.55 22.41
CA ALA A 392 22.44 3.90 23.00
C ALA A 392 23.21 4.94 22.17
N GLU A 393 24.41 4.60 21.70
CA GLU A 393 25.24 5.47 20.86
C GLU A 393 24.54 5.79 19.53
N LEU A 394 24.04 4.77 18.82
CA LEU A 394 23.31 4.94 17.56
C LEU A 394 22.07 5.80 17.75
N SER A 395 21.28 5.55 18.81
CA SER A 395 20.08 6.32 19.10
C SER A 395 20.40 7.80 19.28
N GLN A 396 21.39 8.12 20.10
CA GLN A 396 21.79 9.50 20.36
C GLN A 396 22.29 10.21 19.09
N LYS A 397 23.15 9.56 18.29
CA LYS A 397 23.71 10.15 17.08
C LYS A 397 22.66 10.34 15.99
N LEU A 398 21.75 9.39 15.84
CA LEU A 398 20.67 9.45 14.85
C LEU A 398 19.66 10.55 15.19
N GLU A 399 19.28 10.71 16.45
CA GLU A 399 18.39 11.80 16.88
C GLU A 399 19.03 13.20 16.72
N ALA A 400 20.35 13.26 16.66
CA ALA A 400 21.10 14.48 16.37
C ALA A 400 21.37 14.71 14.87
N LEU A 401 20.91 13.81 13.98
CA LEU A 401 21.16 13.90 12.54
C LEU A 401 20.43 15.09 11.91
N VAL A 402 21.19 16.06 11.43
CA VAL A 402 20.71 17.27 10.76
C VAL A 402 21.02 17.17 9.27
N ASP A 403 20.05 17.48 8.44
CA ASP A 403 20.23 17.64 7.00
C ASP A 403 20.98 18.97 6.74
N PRO A 404 22.19 18.93 6.18
CA PRO A 404 22.99 20.15 5.98
C PRO A 404 22.39 21.12 4.96
N GLN A 405 21.51 20.66 4.09
CA GLN A 405 20.88 21.51 3.08
C GLN A 405 19.70 22.32 3.66
N THR A 406 18.94 21.73 4.57
CA THR A 406 17.75 22.36 5.15
C THR A 406 17.98 22.93 6.54
N GLY A 407 19.02 22.47 7.25
CA GLY A 407 19.26 22.78 8.65
C GLY A 407 18.30 22.10 9.63
N GLN A 408 17.42 21.20 9.15
CA GLN A 408 16.42 20.51 9.96
C GLN A 408 16.92 19.14 10.42
N ARG A 409 16.44 18.68 11.58
CA ARG A 409 16.64 17.30 12.01
C ARG A 409 15.84 16.36 11.10
N ALA A 410 16.46 15.26 10.70
CA ALA A 410 15.83 14.28 9.85
C ALA A 410 15.10 13.17 10.65
N ILE A 411 15.52 12.94 11.89
CA ILE A 411 14.99 11.89 12.76
C ILE A 411 14.41 12.53 14.02
N ARG A 412 13.15 12.26 14.29
CA ARG A 412 12.43 12.75 15.45
C ARG A 412 12.77 11.96 16.70
N LYS A 413 12.71 10.62 16.57
CA LYS A 413 12.94 9.71 17.70
C LYS A 413 13.44 8.36 17.21
N VAL A 414 14.31 7.76 17.99
CA VAL A 414 14.77 6.38 17.83
C VAL A 414 14.28 5.59 19.03
N ARG A 415 13.64 4.44 18.76
CA ARG A 415 13.12 3.57 19.82
C ARG A 415 13.81 2.22 19.77
N ALA A 416 14.39 1.80 20.88
CA ALA A 416 14.91 0.46 21.00
C ALA A 416 13.75 -0.56 21.03
N THR A 417 13.87 -1.64 20.29
CA THR A 417 12.79 -2.63 20.12
C THR A 417 12.32 -3.22 21.45
N HIS A 418 13.22 -3.39 22.42
CA HIS A 418 12.87 -3.91 23.75
C HIS A 418 12.01 -2.95 24.60
N GLU A 419 11.92 -1.68 24.20
CA GLU A 419 11.04 -0.69 24.83
C GLU A 419 9.64 -0.65 24.20
N VAL A 420 9.50 -1.18 22.98
CA VAL A 420 8.27 -1.07 22.17
C VAL A 420 7.52 -2.39 22.08
N PHE A 421 8.24 -3.50 21.95
CA PHE A 421 7.66 -4.81 21.71
C PHE A 421 7.91 -5.79 22.85
N ASP A 422 6.83 -6.43 23.27
CA ASP A 422 6.83 -7.63 24.09
C ASP A 422 6.43 -8.86 23.26
N GLY A 423 6.92 -10.02 23.64
CA GLY A 423 6.48 -11.26 23.02
C GLY A 423 7.59 -12.11 22.42
N PRO A 424 7.26 -13.32 21.96
CA PRO A 424 8.25 -14.34 21.62
C PRO A 424 9.06 -14.05 20.34
N TYR A 425 8.57 -13.14 19.48
CA TYR A 425 9.22 -12.80 18.21
C TYR A 425 10.03 -11.49 18.26
N ARG A 426 10.19 -10.90 19.44
CA ARG A 426 10.96 -9.66 19.63
C ARG A 426 12.40 -9.76 19.12
N LEU A 427 13.01 -10.93 19.22
CA LEU A 427 14.38 -11.16 18.76
C LEU A 427 14.54 -11.16 17.23
N ASP A 428 13.44 -11.36 16.49
CA ASP A 428 13.42 -11.31 15.03
C ASP A 428 13.20 -9.89 14.49
N ALA A 429 12.85 -8.93 15.36
CA ALA A 429 12.61 -7.55 15.01
C ALA A 429 13.92 -6.76 14.80
N PRO A 430 13.89 -5.61 14.10
CA PRO A 430 15.00 -4.65 14.11
C PRO A 430 15.39 -4.26 15.54
N ASP A 431 16.64 -3.95 15.80
CA ASP A 431 17.11 -3.53 17.13
C ASP A 431 16.65 -2.10 17.45
N LEU A 432 16.54 -1.25 16.42
CA LEU A 432 16.08 0.12 16.51
C LEU A 432 14.96 0.38 15.49
N LEU A 433 13.95 1.12 15.91
CA LEU A 433 12.91 1.68 15.07
C LEU A 433 13.17 3.17 14.89
N ILE A 434 13.31 3.58 13.65
CA ILE A 434 13.66 4.96 13.28
C ILE A 434 12.38 5.73 12.97
N GLY A 435 12.03 6.69 13.80
CA GLY A 435 10.95 7.65 13.60
C GLY A 435 11.47 8.90 12.91
N TYR A 436 11.26 9.02 11.61
CA TYR A 436 11.66 10.18 10.83
C TYR A 436 10.81 11.41 11.18
N GLU A 437 11.37 12.60 10.99
CA GLU A 437 10.65 13.87 11.07
C GLU A 437 9.77 14.06 9.82
N GLY A 438 8.78 14.94 9.90
CA GLY A 438 7.94 15.29 8.75
C GLY A 438 8.76 15.79 7.57
N GLY A 439 8.45 15.32 6.37
CA GLY A 439 9.22 15.62 5.16
C GLY A 439 10.37 14.66 4.87
N TYR A 440 10.79 13.85 5.84
CA TYR A 440 11.87 12.88 5.70
C TYR A 440 11.35 11.45 5.77
N ARG A 441 12.03 10.54 5.10
CA ARG A 441 11.77 9.10 5.13
C ARG A 441 13.03 8.34 4.72
N ASN A 442 13.13 7.07 5.05
CA ASN A 442 14.18 6.21 4.50
C ASN A 442 14.17 6.26 2.96
N SER A 443 15.34 6.43 2.34
CA SER A 443 15.44 6.46 0.88
C SER A 443 15.06 5.10 0.27
N TRP A 444 14.69 5.09 -1.00
CA TRP A 444 14.36 3.85 -1.71
C TRP A 444 15.54 2.87 -1.73
N GLU A 445 16.73 3.40 -1.95
CA GLU A 445 17.97 2.64 -2.03
C GLU A 445 18.34 2.05 -0.66
N CYS A 446 18.19 2.82 0.41
CA CYS A 446 18.43 2.33 1.76
C CYS A 446 17.44 1.23 2.17
N ALA A 447 16.20 1.32 1.73
CA ALA A 447 15.18 0.32 2.04
C ALA A 447 15.53 -1.08 1.51
N THR A 448 16.30 -1.16 0.43
CA THR A 448 16.83 -2.40 -0.15
C THR A 448 18.26 -2.73 0.31
N GLY A 449 18.84 -1.93 1.19
CA GLY A 449 20.16 -2.18 1.76
C GLY A 449 21.32 -1.53 0.99
N ALA A 450 21.05 -0.73 -0.04
CA ALA A 450 22.09 -0.08 -0.82
C ALA A 450 22.78 1.06 -0.03
N VAL A 451 24.05 1.31 -0.36
CA VAL A 451 24.86 2.43 0.11
C VAL A 451 25.06 3.38 -1.07
N THR A 452 24.63 4.63 -0.92
CA THR A 452 24.75 5.69 -1.93
C THR A 452 25.90 6.65 -1.61
N ARG A 453 26.17 7.62 -2.50
CA ARG A 453 27.22 8.63 -2.28
C ARG A 453 26.82 9.72 -1.28
N SER A 454 25.55 9.87 -0.98
CA SER A 454 25.02 10.92 -0.11
C SER A 454 23.99 10.36 0.85
N VAL A 455 24.02 10.84 2.09
CA VAL A 455 23.00 10.49 3.11
C VAL A 455 21.63 11.04 2.75
N PHE A 456 21.58 12.26 2.20
CA PHE A 456 20.33 12.92 1.85
C PHE A 456 20.17 13.09 0.36
N SER A 457 18.93 12.95 -0.11
CA SER A 457 18.54 13.17 -1.52
C SER A 457 17.13 13.73 -1.62
N ASP A 458 16.89 14.58 -2.63
CA ASP A 458 15.54 15.06 -2.91
C ASP A 458 14.65 13.93 -3.46
N ASN A 459 13.42 13.88 -2.98
CA ASN A 459 12.42 12.99 -3.57
C ASN A 459 11.78 13.66 -4.79
N THR A 460 12.16 13.24 -5.97
CA THR A 460 11.63 13.73 -7.26
C THR A 460 10.59 12.78 -7.87
N ARG A 461 10.22 11.71 -7.16
CA ARG A 461 9.26 10.71 -7.63
C ARG A 461 7.80 11.16 -7.38
N SER A 462 6.87 10.48 -8.04
CA SER A 462 5.42 10.73 -7.82
C SER A 462 4.95 10.29 -6.44
N TRP A 463 5.58 9.29 -5.84
CA TRP A 463 5.35 8.89 -4.45
C TRP A 463 5.86 9.98 -3.51
N SER A 464 4.97 10.85 -3.08
CA SER A 464 5.28 12.13 -2.43
C SER A 464 4.67 12.31 -1.04
N GLY A 465 3.71 11.48 -0.67
CA GLY A 465 3.20 11.33 0.70
C GLY A 465 3.64 10.01 1.29
N ASP A 466 3.86 9.98 2.60
CA ASP A 466 4.21 8.75 3.30
C ASP A 466 3.74 8.78 4.76
N HIS A 467 3.71 7.61 5.37
CA HIS A 467 3.39 7.41 6.78
C HIS A 467 4.49 6.62 7.53
N CYS A 468 5.57 6.21 6.83
CA CYS A 468 6.71 5.53 7.44
C CYS A 468 7.66 6.53 8.12
N VAL A 469 7.11 7.30 9.05
CA VAL A 469 7.74 8.34 9.87
C VAL A 469 7.47 8.07 11.36
N ASP A 470 7.82 9.01 12.23
CA ASP A 470 7.44 8.89 13.64
C ASP A 470 5.90 8.85 13.80
N PRO A 471 5.33 7.87 14.51
CA PRO A 471 3.88 7.71 14.61
C PRO A 471 3.16 8.92 15.25
N GLU A 472 3.86 9.76 16.01
CA GLU A 472 3.27 10.98 16.58
C GLU A 472 2.97 12.07 15.52
N ILE A 473 3.60 11.97 14.34
CA ILE A 473 3.38 12.91 13.22
C ILE A 473 2.15 12.53 12.41
N VAL A 474 1.84 11.25 12.34
CA VAL A 474 0.79 10.68 11.47
C VAL A 474 -0.25 9.90 12.29
N PRO A 475 -0.88 10.51 13.30
CA PRO A 475 -1.93 9.83 14.05
C PRO A 475 -3.08 9.43 13.13
N GLY A 476 -3.66 8.26 13.38
CA GLY A 476 -4.88 7.82 12.74
C GLY A 476 -6.11 8.57 13.26
N VAL A 477 -7.27 8.29 12.66
CA VAL A 477 -8.57 8.82 13.10
C VAL A 477 -9.43 7.71 13.69
N PHE A 478 -10.30 8.09 14.62
CA PHE A 478 -11.29 7.22 15.23
C PHE A 478 -12.61 7.99 15.41
N PHE A 479 -13.63 7.62 14.67
CA PHE A 479 -14.99 8.13 14.84
C PHE A 479 -15.93 6.97 15.16
N CYS A 480 -16.88 7.20 16.04
CA CYS A 480 -17.90 6.21 16.33
C CYS A 480 -19.21 6.84 16.80
N ASN A 481 -20.29 6.07 16.75
CA ASN A 481 -21.61 6.47 17.23
C ASN A 481 -21.84 6.13 18.71
N ARG A 482 -20.79 5.94 19.50
CA ARG A 482 -20.85 5.61 20.92
C ARG A 482 -19.86 6.45 21.71
N ARG A 483 -20.15 6.65 23.00
CA ARG A 483 -19.24 7.34 23.90
C ARG A 483 -18.00 6.48 24.17
N ILE A 484 -16.83 7.08 23.96
CA ILE A 484 -15.53 6.45 24.27
C ILE A 484 -15.08 6.82 25.68
N ALA A 485 -14.34 5.91 26.30
CA ALA A 485 -13.79 6.06 27.66
C ALA A 485 -12.32 6.50 27.67
N THR A 486 -11.66 6.51 26.52
CA THR A 486 -10.25 6.88 26.38
C THR A 486 -10.08 8.06 25.43
N GLU A 487 -9.16 8.97 25.73
CA GLU A 487 -8.82 10.11 24.86
C GLU A 487 -7.93 9.71 23.67
N ARG A 488 -7.23 8.57 23.80
CA ARG A 488 -6.25 8.10 22.79
C ARG A 488 -6.46 6.62 22.50
N PRO A 489 -7.51 6.26 21.76
CA PRO A 489 -7.70 4.87 21.35
C PRO A 489 -6.56 4.42 20.44
N ARG A 490 -6.06 3.21 20.67
CA ARG A 490 -5.01 2.58 19.85
C ARG A 490 -5.62 1.51 18.97
N LEU A 491 -4.98 1.23 17.85
CA LEU A 491 -5.47 0.18 16.93
C LEU A 491 -5.57 -1.19 17.62
N ILE A 492 -4.69 -1.51 18.58
CA ILE A 492 -4.73 -2.77 19.34
C ILE A 492 -5.95 -2.85 20.30
N ASP A 493 -6.57 -1.72 20.63
CA ASP A 493 -7.74 -1.65 21.50
C ASP A 493 -9.02 -2.03 20.73
N VAL A 494 -9.03 -1.83 19.41
CA VAL A 494 -10.20 -2.07 18.53
C VAL A 494 -10.62 -3.55 18.52
N PRO A 495 -9.75 -4.53 18.24
CA PRO A 495 -10.10 -5.95 18.23
C PRO A 495 -10.63 -6.43 19.59
N LEU A 496 -10.00 -5.97 20.67
CA LEU A 496 -10.42 -6.31 22.02
C LEU A 496 -11.81 -5.76 22.30
N SER A 497 -12.03 -4.47 22.03
CA SER A 497 -13.30 -3.80 22.22
C SER A 497 -14.43 -4.46 21.43
N ILE A 498 -14.17 -4.85 20.18
CA ILE A 498 -15.15 -5.59 19.37
C ILE A 498 -15.50 -6.93 20.02
N VAL A 499 -14.51 -7.70 20.49
CA VAL A 499 -14.76 -8.99 21.15
C VAL A 499 -15.61 -8.82 22.41
N GLU A 500 -15.32 -7.82 23.24
CA GLU A 500 -16.06 -7.54 24.48
C GLU A 500 -17.46 -6.97 24.20
N LEU A 501 -17.67 -6.16 23.15
CA LEU A 501 -19.00 -5.70 22.73
C LEU A 501 -19.94 -6.86 22.38
N PHE A 502 -19.43 -7.97 21.90
CA PHE A 502 -20.19 -9.21 21.68
C PHE A 502 -20.32 -10.08 22.94
N GLY A 503 -19.96 -9.56 24.13
CA GLY A 503 -20.02 -10.30 25.39
C GLY A 503 -19.04 -11.46 25.49
N GLN A 504 -17.98 -11.44 24.68
CA GLN A 504 -16.99 -12.51 24.62
C GLN A 504 -15.75 -12.15 25.45
N LYS A 505 -15.14 -13.16 26.07
CA LYS A 505 -13.89 -12.97 26.81
C LYS A 505 -12.73 -12.71 25.83
N ARG A 506 -11.84 -11.78 26.22
CA ARG A 506 -10.59 -11.52 25.47
C ARG A 506 -9.71 -12.77 25.41
N ALA A 507 -8.97 -12.93 24.33
CA ALA A 507 -7.94 -13.96 24.26
C ALA A 507 -6.70 -13.53 25.09
N PRO A 508 -5.93 -14.49 25.66
CA PRO A 508 -4.77 -14.15 26.52
C PRO A 508 -3.69 -13.30 25.86
N TYR A 509 -3.59 -13.30 24.54
CA TYR A 509 -2.63 -12.51 23.78
C TYR A 509 -3.10 -11.09 23.44
N MET A 510 -4.35 -10.73 23.75
CA MET A 510 -4.89 -9.39 23.50
C MET A 510 -4.44 -8.43 24.58
N GLN A 511 -3.61 -7.46 24.23
CA GLN A 511 -3.01 -6.47 25.13
C GLN A 511 -3.77 -5.14 25.18
N GLY A 512 -4.77 -4.94 24.31
CA GLY A 512 -5.56 -3.71 24.24
C GLY A 512 -6.42 -3.47 25.46
N GLU A 513 -7.02 -2.28 25.51
CA GLU A 513 -7.98 -1.83 26.51
C GLU A 513 -9.36 -1.58 25.89
N MET A 514 -10.42 -1.58 26.70
CA MET A 514 -11.78 -1.30 26.22
C MET A 514 -11.90 0.19 25.86
N ILE A 515 -12.27 0.48 24.61
CA ILE A 515 -12.44 1.85 24.12
C ILE A 515 -13.72 2.50 24.66
N PHE A 516 -14.79 1.72 24.83
CA PHE A 516 -16.12 2.23 25.16
C PHE A 516 -16.34 2.31 26.68
N ALA A 517 -17.15 3.30 27.13
CA ALA A 517 -17.54 3.41 28.51
C ALA A 517 -18.43 2.23 28.95
N GLY A 518 -18.35 1.82 30.24
CA GLY A 518 -18.99 0.60 30.75
C GLY A 518 -20.53 0.57 30.67
N ASP A 519 -21.18 1.69 30.43
CA ASP A 519 -22.58 1.87 30.06
C ASP A 519 -22.78 2.17 28.57
N ALA A 520 -21.87 1.72 27.72
CA ALA A 520 -22.04 1.67 26.27
C ALA A 520 -23.22 0.74 25.89
N THR A 521 -24.24 0.73 26.71
CA THR A 521 -25.57 0.30 26.34
C THR A 521 -26.04 1.22 25.22
N VAL A 522 -26.15 0.68 24.11
CA VAL A 522 -27.06 0.89 23.02
C VAL A 522 -28.16 1.90 23.41
N GLY A 523 -27.97 3.23 23.15
CA GLY A 523 -29.04 4.18 23.47
C GLY A 523 -28.66 5.64 23.74
N GLY A 524 -27.59 6.17 23.13
CA GLY A 524 -27.31 7.61 23.12
C GLY A 524 -27.57 8.23 21.76
N SER A 525 -28.43 9.24 21.66
CA SER A 525 -28.57 10.05 20.46
C SER A 525 -27.25 10.78 20.16
N PHE A 526 -26.82 10.74 18.89
CA PHE A 526 -25.74 11.58 18.40
C PHE A 526 -26.11 13.06 18.58
N ASP A 527 -25.22 13.84 19.17
CA ASP A 527 -25.37 15.29 19.28
C ASP A 527 -24.66 15.97 18.11
N PRO A 528 -25.39 16.49 17.10
CA PRO A 528 -24.78 17.18 15.97
C PRO A 528 -23.98 18.43 16.36
N ALA A 529 -24.20 19.01 17.54
CA ALA A 529 -23.48 20.19 18.02
C ALA A 529 -22.00 19.91 18.34
N LEU A 530 -21.59 18.63 18.44
CA LEU A 530 -20.19 18.26 18.62
C LEU A 530 -19.35 18.38 17.34
N LEU A 531 -19.99 18.43 16.15
CA LEU A 531 -19.30 18.65 14.88
C LEU A 531 -18.88 20.12 14.69
N ASP A 532 -19.61 21.07 15.30
CA ASP A 532 -19.31 22.51 15.19
C ASP A 532 -18.12 22.96 16.06
N GLN A 533 -17.67 22.14 17.02
CA GLN A 533 -16.55 22.50 17.91
C GLN A 533 -15.17 22.09 17.39
N SER A 534 -15.08 21.26 16.36
CA SER A 534 -13.79 20.80 15.77
C SER A 534 -13.33 21.65 14.57
N GLY A 535 -14.04 22.71 14.20
CA GLY A 535 -13.79 23.59 13.04
C GLY A 535 -12.63 24.59 13.19
N ALA A 536 -11.74 24.45 14.17
CA ALA A 536 -10.53 25.25 14.28
C ALA A 536 -9.30 24.37 14.22
N ALA A 537 -8.74 24.19 13.03
CA ALA A 537 -7.38 23.67 12.88
C ALA A 537 -6.41 24.54 13.72
N PRO A 538 -5.57 23.97 14.59
CA PRO A 538 -4.54 24.73 15.29
C PRO A 538 -3.45 25.09 14.29
N GLY A 539 -3.49 26.29 13.74
CA GLY A 539 -2.48 26.78 12.79
C GLY A 539 -2.80 28.09 12.09
N ALA A 540 -4.06 28.52 12.04
CA ALA A 540 -4.44 29.68 11.21
C ALA A 540 -4.58 31.01 11.99
N ARG A 541 -4.11 31.13 13.26
CA ARG A 541 -4.26 32.35 14.07
C ARG A 541 -3.00 33.17 14.32
N ALA A 542 -1.85 32.80 13.74
CA ALA A 542 -0.59 33.51 14.01
C ALA A 542 -0.17 34.58 12.98
N ASP A 543 -0.80 34.66 11.81
CA ASP A 543 -0.33 35.55 10.73
C ASP A 543 -1.22 36.74 10.38
N ARG A 544 -2.28 37.05 11.19
CA ARG A 544 -3.12 38.22 10.93
C ARG A 544 -2.87 39.46 11.81
N GLU A 545 -1.92 39.43 12.69
CA GLU A 545 -1.61 40.60 13.55
C GLU A 545 -0.25 41.28 13.26
N ARG A 546 0.39 41.04 12.12
CA ARG A 546 1.64 41.73 11.74
C ARG A 546 1.55 42.74 10.61
N ASP A 547 0.39 42.94 10.03
CA ASP A 547 0.19 43.93 8.94
C ASP A 547 -0.68 45.13 9.34
N ALA A 548 -0.77 45.46 10.64
CA ALA A 548 -1.40 46.68 11.11
C ALA A 548 -0.62 47.30 12.29
N ALA A 549 0.62 47.78 12.02
CA ALA A 549 1.31 48.85 12.77
C ALA A 549 2.49 49.36 11.97
#